data_0925e607a6b77622f2098986cb2326ab
#
_entry.id   0925e607a6b77622f2098986cb2326ab
#
_cell.length_a   1.000
_cell.length_b   1.000
_cell.length_c   1.000
_cell.angle_alpha   90.00
_cell.angle_beta   90.00
_cell.angle_gamma   90.00
#
_symmetry.space_group_name_H-M   'P 1'
#
loop_
_entity.id
_entity.type
_entity.pdbx_description
1 polymer ?
#
loop_
_entity_poly.entity_id
_entity_poly.type
_entity_poly.pdbx_seq_one_letter_code
_entity_poly.pdbx_strand_id
1 'polypeptide(L)'
;MSGYVPLNARRHRAHAKLLAAVGTGRRVLDVGCSSGYLARPLAERGNTIVGIELDPEAAREAEAFCERVLVGDVEIMELPLEAASFDVVLCGDVVEHLREPVAALVRLRPLLKPGGRLVLSTPNVANWVVRLSLLAGRWRYTDRGILDRSHTHLFTRSTLRETLELAGYRVERIDCTVPLPGDSDLLDGIGRLVGSLRPSLFAYQFVAVAQTGS
;
A
#
# COMPACT_ATOMS: atom_id res chain seq x y z
N MET A 1 -21.00 1.84 11.10
CA MET A 1 -20.07 1.49 12.19
C MET A 1 -18.76 1.06 11.56
N SER A 2 -17.83 2.01 11.39
CA SER A 2 -16.47 1.72 10.92
C SER A 2 -15.78 0.87 11.97
N GLY A 3 -15.66 -0.44 11.71
CA GLY A 3 -15.00 -1.35 12.61
C GLY A 3 -13.50 -1.08 12.63
N TYR A 4 -13.05 -0.21 13.55
CA TYR A 4 -11.64 -0.10 13.90
C TYR A 4 -11.08 -1.49 14.19
N VAL A 5 -10.32 -2.01 13.23
CA VAL A 5 -9.63 -3.29 13.42
C VAL A 5 -8.34 -2.97 14.15
N PRO A 6 -8.18 -3.46 15.41
CA PRO A 6 -6.92 -3.30 16.09
C PRO A 6 -5.82 -3.85 15.19
N LEU A 7 -4.76 -3.06 15.04
CA LEU A 7 -3.58 -3.34 14.22
C LEU A 7 -3.14 -4.80 14.42
N ASN A 8 -3.47 -5.67 13.48
CA ASN A 8 -2.99 -7.03 13.49
C ASN A 8 -1.46 -6.98 13.35
N ALA A 9 -0.71 -7.67 14.21
CA ALA A 9 0.76 -7.73 14.19
C ALA A 9 1.33 -8.02 12.78
N ARG A 10 0.55 -8.67 11.91
CA ARG A 10 0.88 -8.95 10.51
C ARG A 10 0.90 -7.69 9.63
N ARG A 11 0.05 -6.70 9.90
CA ARG A 11 0.04 -5.40 9.19
C ARG A 11 1.21 -4.51 9.59
N HIS A 12 1.71 -4.62 10.82
CA HIS A 12 2.85 -3.84 11.29
C HIS A 12 4.10 -4.00 10.42
N ARG A 13 4.34 -5.19 9.86
CA ARG A 13 5.56 -5.43 9.06
C ARG A 13 5.52 -4.73 7.70
N ALA A 14 4.39 -4.71 7.02
CA ALA A 14 4.25 -3.93 5.78
C ALA A 14 4.28 -2.44 6.09
N HIS A 15 3.56 -2.00 7.12
CA HIS A 15 3.57 -0.61 7.56
C HIS A 15 4.97 -0.12 7.92
N ALA A 16 5.77 -0.90 8.66
CA ALA A 16 7.16 -0.54 8.96
C ALA A 16 7.99 -0.33 7.69
N LYS A 17 7.79 -1.17 6.66
CA LYS A 17 8.46 -1.02 5.36
C LYS A 17 7.96 0.19 4.58
N LEU A 18 6.65 0.47 4.59
CA LEU A 18 6.07 1.68 4.01
C LEU A 18 6.66 2.93 4.68
N LEU A 19 6.63 3.00 6.01
CA LEU A 19 7.19 4.11 6.77
C LEU A 19 8.69 4.31 6.52
N ALA A 20 9.46 3.22 6.38
CA ALA A 20 10.87 3.27 6.05
C ALA A 20 11.12 3.75 4.60
N ALA A 21 10.26 3.36 3.65
CA ALA A 21 10.35 3.76 2.25
C ALA A 21 9.98 5.24 2.04
N VAL A 22 9.01 5.75 2.80
CA VAL A 22 8.65 7.17 2.80
C VAL A 22 9.80 8.02 3.37
N GLY A 23 10.36 7.62 4.51
CA GLY A 23 11.44 8.36 5.18
C GLY A 23 10.95 9.49 6.07
N THR A 24 11.72 10.58 6.16
CA THR A 24 11.49 11.73 7.05
C THR A 24 11.56 13.05 6.29
N GLY A 25 10.87 14.09 6.79
CA GLY A 25 10.93 15.44 6.23
C GLY A 25 10.39 15.56 4.79
N ARG A 26 9.41 14.72 4.42
CA ARG A 26 8.84 14.65 3.07
C ARG A 26 7.45 15.25 3.04
N ARG A 27 7.06 15.77 1.87
CA ARG A 27 5.68 16.07 1.56
C ARG A 27 5.04 14.82 0.92
N VAL A 28 4.05 14.25 1.59
CA VAL A 28 3.46 12.95 1.27
C VAL A 28 2.01 13.12 0.89
N LEU A 29 1.58 12.51 -0.21
CA LEU A 29 0.18 12.29 -0.54
C LEU A 29 -0.18 10.87 -0.10
N ASP A 30 -0.99 10.73 0.94
CA ASP A 30 -1.47 9.45 1.47
C ASP A 30 -2.86 9.14 0.88
N VAL A 31 -2.89 8.26 -0.10
CA VAL A 31 -4.11 7.85 -0.81
C VAL A 31 -4.73 6.67 -0.06
N GLY A 32 -6.02 6.80 0.30
CA GLY A 32 -6.69 5.86 1.20
C GLY A 32 -6.13 5.97 2.63
N CYS A 33 -6.01 7.21 3.13
CA CYS A 33 -5.38 7.45 4.43
C CYS A 33 -6.16 6.91 5.62
N SER A 34 -7.41 6.44 5.40
CA SER A 34 -8.31 5.93 6.44
C SER A 34 -8.37 6.90 7.63
N SER A 35 -8.35 6.42 8.85
CA SER A 35 -8.32 7.26 10.07
C SER A 35 -6.93 7.85 10.40
N GLY A 36 -6.01 7.89 9.43
CA GLY A 36 -4.67 8.47 9.60
C GLY A 36 -3.66 7.55 10.27
N TYR A 37 -3.90 6.24 10.27
CA TYR A 37 -3.03 5.31 10.99
C TYR A 37 -1.59 5.22 10.43
N LEU A 38 -1.36 5.53 9.14
CA LEU A 38 -0.02 5.75 8.56
C LEU A 38 0.39 7.23 8.66
N ALA A 39 -0.56 8.15 8.51
CA ALA A 39 -0.31 9.56 8.58
C ALA A 39 0.29 9.97 9.94
N ARG A 40 -0.27 9.46 11.05
CA ARG A 40 0.22 9.75 12.39
C ARG A 40 1.71 9.46 12.58
N PRO A 41 2.22 8.22 12.42
CA PRO A 41 3.65 7.94 12.60
C PRO A 41 4.52 8.60 11.53
N LEU A 42 3.98 9.00 10.36
CA LEU A 42 4.69 9.80 9.37
C LEU A 42 4.82 11.26 9.82
N ALA A 43 3.77 11.86 10.38
CA ALA A 43 3.80 13.21 10.94
C ALA A 43 4.81 13.30 12.11
N GLU A 44 4.82 12.31 12.99
CA GLU A 44 5.79 12.20 14.10
C GLU A 44 7.25 12.13 13.60
N ARG A 45 7.49 11.78 12.34
CA ARG A 45 8.80 11.78 11.66
C ARG A 45 9.08 13.07 10.88
N GLY A 46 8.28 14.12 11.10
CA GLY A 46 8.44 15.41 10.45
C GLY A 46 8.02 15.47 8.99
N ASN A 47 7.17 14.53 8.54
CA ASN A 47 6.56 14.60 7.21
C ASN A 47 5.32 15.51 7.25
N THR A 48 5.04 16.18 6.13
CA THR A 48 3.79 16.91 5.89
C THR A 48 2.89 16.04 5.02
N ILE A 49 1.68 15.72 5.50
CA ILE A 49 0.79 14.76 4.85
C ILE A 49 -0.46 15.46 4.32
N VAL A 50 -0.81 15.18 3.08
CA VAL A 50 -2.13 15.43 2.50
C VAL A 50 -2.79 14.07 2.32
N GLY A 51 -4.01 13.89 2.86
CA GLY A 51 -4.77 12.66 2.75
C GLY A 51 -5.79 12.71 1.61
N ILE A 52 -6.11 11.54 1.04
CA ILE A 52 -7.31 11.30 0.23
C ILE A 52 -8.03 10.11 0.86
N GLU A 53 -9.32 10.25 1.17
CA GLU A 53 -10.10 9.18 1.79
C GLU A 53 -11.54 9.18 1.25
N LEU A 54 -12.08 7.98 1.01
CA LEU A 54 -13.44 7.80 0.50
C LEU A 54 -14.49 7.97 1.60
N ASP A 55 -14.19 7.44 2.81
CA ASP A 55 -15.08 7.50 3.96
C ASP A 55 -14.94 8.84 4.70
N PRO A 56 -16.01 9.68 4.75
CA PRO A 56 -15.94 10.98 5.42
C PRO A 56 -15.71 10.89 6.94
N GLU A 57 -16.12 9.80 7.60
CA GLU A 57 -15.88 9.63 9.03
C GLU A 57 -14.42 9.34 9.31
N ALA A 58 -13.82 8.40 8.56
CA ALA A 58 -12.39 8.11 8.64
C ALA A 58 -11.54 9.33 8.27
N ALA A 59 -11.93 10.09 7.25
CA ALA A 59 -11.25 11.32 6.85
C ALA A 59 -11.17 12.35 7.97
N ARG A 60 -12.25 12.57 8.73
CA ARG A 60 -12.24 13.48 9.89
C ARG A 60 -11.26 13.06 10.98
N GLU A 61 -11.10 11.76 11.21
CA GLU A 61 -10.11 11.27 12.18
C GLU A 61 -8.68 11.55 11.68
N ALA A 62 -8.44 11.39 10.37
CA ALA A 62 -7.15 11.63 9.74
C ALA A 62 -6.72 13.11 9.76
N GLU A 63 -7.65 14.07 9.80
CA GLU A 63 -7.37 15.51 9.87
C GLU A 63 -6.45 15.87 11.05
N ALA A 64 -6.47 15.09 12.13
CA ALA A 64 -5.58 15.30 13.28
C ALA A 64 -4.08 15.14 12.94
N PHE A 65 -3.76 14.46 11.83
CA PHE A 65 -2.40 14.11 11.44
C PHE A 65 -2.01 14.60 10.04
N CYS A 66 -2.97 15.13 9.29
CA CYS A 66 -2.80 15.63 7.93
C CYS A 66 -2.92 17.15 7.89
N GLU A 67 -2.17 17.81 7.01
CA GLU A 67 -2.34 19.22 6.67
C GLU A 67 -3.75 19.47 6.10
N ARG A 68 -4.24 18.51 5.31
CA ARG A 68 -5.55 18.52 4.67
C ARG A 68 -5.95 17.09 4.29
N VAL A 69 -7.24 16.79 4.37
CA VAL A 69 -7.81 15.55 3.81
C VAL A 69 -8.85 15.91 2.75
N LEU A 70 -8.72 15.31 1.58
CA LEU A 70 -9.69 15.37 0.49
C LEU A 70 -10.61 14.17 0.60
N VAL A 71 -11.92 14.41 0.70
CA VAL A 71 -12.91 13.33 0.78
C VAL A 71 -13.45 13.02 -0.62
N GLY A 72 -13.28 11.78 -1.06
CA GLY A 72 -13.81 11.32 -2.34
C GLY A 72 -13.07 10.13 -2.93
N ASP A 73 -13.60 9.62 -4.04
CA ASP A 73 -13.02 8.51 -4.79
C ASP A 73 -11.87 9.01 -5.67
N VAL A 74 -10.65 8.57 -5.37
CA VAL A 74 -9.43 8.96 -6.08
C VAL A 74 -9.49 8.65 -7.58
N GLU A 75 -10.32 7.69 -8.01
CA GLU A 75 -10.44 7.32 -9.42
C GLU A 75 -11.20 8.37 -10.25
N ILE A 76 -12.13 9.10 -9.63
CA ILE A 76 -13.04 10.01 -10.36
C ILE A 76 -13.06 11.45 -9.85
N MET A 77 -12.71 11.69 -8.58
CA MET A 77 -12.74 13.04 -8.00
C MET A 77 -11.77 14.00 -8.72
N GLU A 78 -12.06 15.28 -8.74
CA GLU A 78 -11.06 16.28 -9.06
C GLU A 78 -9.98 16.30 -7.98
N LEU A 79 -8.72 16.38 -8.40
CA LEU A 79 -7.58 16.48 -7.50
C LEU A 79 -7.08 17.93 -7.50
N PRO A 80 -7.61 18.81 -6.62
CA PRO A 80 -7.18 20.21 -6.53
C PRO A 80 -5.83 20.31 -5.81
N LEU A 81 -4.83 19.63 -6.39
CA LEU A 81 -3.47 19.50 -5.90
C LEU A 81 -2.51 20.04 -6.95
N GLU A 82 -1.48 20.73 -6.49
CA GLU A 82 -0.45 21.29 -7.36
C GLU A 82 0.41 20.17 -7.95
N ALA A 83 0.68 20.24 -9.25
CA ALA A 83 1.59 19.32 -9.92
C ALA A 83 3.01 19.42 -9.34
N ALA A 84 3.75 18.34 -9.38
CA ALA A 84 5.14 18.26 -8.90
C ALA A 84 5.33 18.80 -7.47
N SER A 85 4.35 18.60 -6.58
CA SER A 85 4.38 19.12 -5.22
C SER A 85 4.72 18.07 -4.15
N PHE A 86 4.62 16.77 -4.46
CA PHE A 86 4.85 15.69 -3.50
C PHE A 86 6.19 14.98 -3.72
N ASP A 87 6.90 14.71 -2.63
CA ASP A 87 8.09 13.86 -2.63
C ASP A 87 7.72 12.38 -2.73
N VAL A 88 6.57 12.02 -2.14
CA VAL A 88 6.06 10.65 -2.12
C VAL A 88 4.54 10.64 -2.31
N VAL A 89 4.06 9.73 -3.16
CA VAL A 89 2.68 9.25 -3.16
C VAL A 89 2.67 7.89 -2.47
N LEU A 90 1.85 7.75 -1.44
CA LEU A 90 1.71 6.54 -0.63
C LEU A 90 0.33 5.90 -0.90
N CYS A 91 0.31 4.60 -1.22
CA CYS A 91 -0.91 3.80 -1.39
C CYS A 91 -0.79 2.53 -0.54
N GLY A 92 -1.14 2.61 0.74
CA GLY A 92 -1.05 1.48 1.67
C GLY A 92 -2.28 0.58 1.62
N ASP A 93 -2.22 -0.55 0.91
CA ASP A 93 -3.35 -1.48 0.71
C ASP A 93 -4.56 -0.79 0.07
N VAL A 94 -4.34 -0.12 -1.05
CA VAL A 94 -5.34 0.65 -1.81
C VAL A 94 -5.53 0.08 -3.21
N VAL A 95 -4.43 -0.23 -3.92
CA VAL A 95 -4.49 -0.55 -5.35
C VAL A 95 -5.33 -1.78 -5.67
N GLU A 96 -5.45 -2.71 -4.75
CA GLU A 96 -6.31 -3.90 -4.86
C GLU A 96 -7.80 -3.59 -4.78
N HIS A 97 -8.19 -2.43 -4.26
CA HIS A 97 -9.56 -1.98 -4.15
C HIS A 97 -10.02 -1.10 -5.32
N LEU A 98 -9.08 -0.59 -6.12
CA LEU A 98 -9.37 0.27 -7.27
C LEU A 98 -10.01 -0.55 -8.40
N ARG A 99 -10.92 0.07 -9.15
CA ARG A 99 -11.54 -0.54 -10.35
C ARG A 99 -10.59 -0.50 -11.54
N GLU A 100 -9.85 0.61 -11.69
CA GLU A 100 -8.91 0.85 -12.78
C GLU A 100 -7.54 1.31 -12.23
N PRO A 101 -6.77 0.39 -11.58
CA PRO A 101 -5.56 0.76 -10.85
C PRO A 101 -4.51 1.46 -11.75
N VAL A 102 -4.37 1.07 -13.01
CA VAL A 102 -3.45 1.74 -13.95
C VAL A 102 -3.86 3.20 -14.16
N ALA A 103 -5.15 3.44 -14.44
CA ALA A 103 -5.66 4.80 -14.69
C ALA A 103 -5.51 5.69 -13.44
N ALA A 104 -5.83 5.16 -12.26
CA ALA A 104 -5.65 5.88 -11.01
C ALA A 104 -4.18 6.25 -10.75
N LEU A 105 -3.25 5.31 -10.97
CA LEU A 105 -1.82 5.56 -10.80
C LEU A 105 -1.30 6.58 -11.84
N VAL A 106 -1.79 6.56 -13.08
CA VAL A 106 -1.48 7.57 -14.10
C VAL A 106 -1.92 8.97 -13.65
N ARG A 107 -3.11 9.10 -13.03
CA ARG A 107 -3.61 10.37 -12.49
C ARG A 107 -2.76 10.93 -11.35
N LEU A 108 -2.18 10.06 -10.52
CA LEU A 108 -1.34 10.45 -9.39
C LEU A 108 0.08 10.85 -9.81
N ARG A 109 0.56 10.34 -10.94
CA ARG A 109 1.94 10.56 -11.40
C ARG A 109 2.35 12.03 -11.55
N PRO A 110 1.53 12.94 -12.15
CA PRO A 110 1.89 14.34 -12.29
C PRO A 110 2.06 15.10 -10.97
N LEU A 111 1.55 14.57 -9.87
CA LEU A 111 1.65 15.18 -8.54
C LEU A 111 3.03 14.98 -7.91
N LEU A 112 3.79 13.99 -8.37
CA LEU A 112 5.15 13.71 -7.90
C LEU A 112 6.15 14.73 -8.46
N LYS A 113 7.02 15.22 -7.60
CA LYS A 113 8.20 16.00 -7.98
C LYS A 113 9.12 15.19 -8.90
N PRO A 114 10.00 15.84 -9.69
CA PRO A 114 11.10 15.16 -10.34
C PRO A 114 11.90 14.35 -9.30
N GLY A 115 12.07 13.04 -9.54
CA GLY A 115 12.69 12.12 -8.57
C GLY A 115 11.82 11.70 -7.39
N GLY A 116 10.56 12.14 -7.35
CA GLY A 116 9.58 11.68 -6.38
C GLY A 116 9.22 10.21 -6.56
N ARG A 117 8.66 9.59 -5.52
CA ARG A 117 8.43 8.14 -5.46
C ARG A 117 6.97 7.80 -5.21
N LEU A 118 6.51 6.76 -5.89
CA LEU A 118 5.33 6.01 -5.49
C LEU A 118 5.77 4.89 -4.54
N VAL A 119 5.15 4.82 -3.38
CA VAL A 119 5.34 3.76 -2.38
C VAL A 119 3.98 3.12 -2.15
N LEU A 120 3.87 1.81 -2.35
CA LEU A 120 2.60 1.12 -2.14
C LEU A 120 2.76 -0.26 -1.52
N SER A 121 1.68 -0.77 -0.93
CA SER A 121 1.57 -2.17 -0.54
C SER A 121 0.31 -2.81 -1.13
N THR A 122 0.37 -4.14 -1.33
CA THR A 122 -0.78 -4.95 -1.77
C THR A 122 -0.56 -6.42 -1.42
N PRO A 123 -1.62 -7.20 -1.13
CA PRO A 123 -1.54 -8.64 -0.87
C PRO A 123 -1.05 -9.44 -2.08
N ASN A 124 -0.42 -10.59 -1.79
CA ASN A 124 0.05 -11.53 -2.81
C ASN A 124 -0.92 -12.71 -2.97
N VAL A 125 -1.72 -12.71 -4.03
CA VAL A 125 -2.61 -13.84 -4.33
C VAL A 125 -1.87 -15.14 -4.65
N ALA A 126 -0.62 -15.04 -5.11
CA ALA A 126 0.21 -16.22 -5.41
C ALA A 126 0.89 -16.83 -4.17
N ASN A 127 0.50 -16.42 -2.96
CA ASN A 127 0.97 -16.99 -1.70
C ASN A 127 0.70 -18.50 -1.65
N TRP A 128 1.62 -19.25 -1.05
CA TRP A 128 1.56 -20.72 -0.99
C TRP A 128 0.26 -21.25 -0.34
N VAL A 129 -0.31 -20.56 0.63
CA VAL A 129 -1.58 -20.94 1.28
C VAL A 129 -2.73 -20.88 0.28
N VAL A 130 -2.80 -19.80 -0.52
CA VAL A 130 -3.81 -19.64 -1.58
C VAL A 130 -3.63 -20.71 -2.64
N ARG A 131 -2.39 -20.98 -3.07
CA ARG A 131 -2.09 -22.03 -4.05
C ARG A 131 -2.51 -23.42 -3.57
N LEU A 132 -2.23 -23.79 -2.32
CA LEU A 132 -2.67 -25.08 -1.75
C LEU A 132 -4.18 -25.15 -1.64
N SER A 133 -4.86 -24.08 -1.28
CA SER A 133 -6.32 -24.01 -1.27
C SER A 133 -6.92 -24.27 -2.65
N LEU A 134 -6.35 -23.65 -3.70
CA LEU A 134 -6.77 -23.87 -5.09
C LEU A 134 -6.49 -25.30 -5.55
N LEU A 135 -5.34 -25.88 -5.23
CA LEU A 135 -5.04 -27.28 -5.53
C LEU A 135 -6.03 -28.25 -4.87
N ALA A 136 -6.55 -27.88 -3.69
CA ALA A 136 -7.62 -28.62 -3.01
C ALA A 136 -9.04 -28.26 -3.52
N GLY A 137 -9.17 -27.55 -4.64
CA GLY A 137 -10.45 -27.12 -5.21
C GLY A 137 -11.19 -26.09 -4.35
N ARG A 138 -10.48 -25.33 -3.50
CA ARG A 138 -11.09 -24.39 -2.55
C ARG A 138 -10.72 -22.96 -2.92
N TRP A 139 -11.75 -22.12 -3.16
CA TRP A 139 -11.62 -20.66 -3.29
C TRP A 139 -12.71 -20.02 -2.45
N ARG A 140 -12.33 -19.38 -1.37
CA ARG A 140 -13.28 -18.72 -0.46
C ARG A 140 -12.83 -17.31 -0.16
N TYR A 141 -13.68 -16.35 -0.46
CA TYR A 141 -13.50 -14.97 -0.01
C TYR A 141 -13.68 -14.88 1.50
N THR A 142 -12.92 -14.01 2.10
CA THR A 142 -12.91 -13.73 3.55
C THR A 142 -13.21 -12.25 3.78
N ASP A 143 -13.43 -11.87 5.03
CA ASP A 143 -13.66 -10.47 5.38
C ASP A 143 -12.34 -9.70 5.58
N ARG A 144 -11.19 -10.37 5.45
CA ARG A 144 -9.86 -9.79 5.63
C ARG A 144 -8.78 -10.66 5.01
N GLY A 145 -7.64 -10.04 4.65
CA GLY A 145 -6.44 -10.74 4.20
C GLY A 145 -6.34 -10.84 2.69
N ILE A 146 -5.65 -11.85 2.16
CA ILE A 146 -5.32 -11.93 0.72
C ILE A 146 -6.58 -12.04 -0.14
N LEU A 147 -7.55 -12.83 0.29
CA LEU A 147 -8.82 -13.07 -0.40
C LEU A 147 -9.95 -12.26 0.23
N ASP A 148 -9.68 -11.01 0.61
CA ASP A 148 -10.73 -10.11 1.06
C ASP A 148 -11.73 -9.87 -0.06
N ARG A 149 -13.04 -9.92 0.28
CA ARG A 149 -14.14 -9.75 -0.69
C ARG A 149 -14.21 -8.35 -1.32
N SER A 150 -13.58 -7.37 -0.69
CA SER A 150 -13.49 -6.01 -1.20
C SER A 150 -12.36 -5.81 -2.21
N HIS A 151 -11.47 -6.81 -2.40
CA HIS A 151 -10.41 -6.75 -3.40
C HIS A 151 -11.00 -6.98 -4.79
N THR A 152 -10.96 -5.98 -5.63
CA THR A 152 -11.37 -6.04 -7.05
C THR A 152 -10.23 -6.58 -7.92
N HIS A 153 -8.98 -6.34 -7.52
CA HIS A 153 -7.78 -6.83 -8.19
C HIS A 153 -6.91 -7.69 -7.25
N LEU A 154 -6.44 -8.81 -7.79
CA LEU A 154 -5.59 -9.75 -7.06
C LEU A 154 -4.20 -9.74 -7.70
N PHE A 155 -3.20 -9.25 -6.98
CA PHE A 155 -1.86 -9.08 -7.50
C PHE A 155 -0.95 -10.26 -7.19
N THR A 156 -0.14 -10.60 -8.19
CA THR A 156 1.11 -11.33 -8.05
C THR A 156 2.27 -10.32 -8.14
N ARG A 157 3.50 -10.75 -7.85
CA ARG A 157 4.67 -9.88 -8.01
C ARG A 157 4.87 -9.40 -9.45
N SER A 158 4.56 -10.25 -10.46
CA SER A 158 4.67 -9.90 -11.88
C SER A 158 3.59 -8.93 -12.32
N THR A 159 2.32 -9.21 -11.97
CA THR A 159 1.20 -8.33 -12.37
C THR A 159 1.25 -6.98 -11.66
N LEU A 160 1.75 -6.92 -10.42
CA LEU A 160 2.01 -5.65 -9.74
C LEU A 160 3.06 -4.82 -10.49
N ARG A 161 4.18 -5.45 -10.90
CA ARG A 161 5.21 -4.78 -11.69
C ARG A 161 4.65 -4.26 -13.01
N GLU A 162 3.94 -5.11 -13.74
CA GLU A 162 3.30 -4.76 -15.01
C GLU A 162 2.34 -3.56 -14.86
N THR A 163 1.48 -3.57 -13.84
CA THR A 163 0.57 -2.46 -13.53
C THR A 163 1.33 -1.14 -13.31
N LEU A 164 2.43 -1.18 -12.56
CA LEU A 164 3.27 -0.01 -12.32
C LEU A 164 3.95 0.50 -13.60
N GLU A 165 4.47 -0.41 -14.41
CA GLU A 165 5.14 -0.07 -15.68
C GLU A 165 4.14 0.48 -16.71
N LEU A 166 2.94 -0.10 -16.82
CA LEU A 166 1.85 0.42 -17.64
C LEU A 166 1.39 1.82 -17.20
N ALA A 167 1.42 2.11 -15.89
CA ALA A 167 1.12 3.43 -15.38
C ALA A 167 2.28 4.44 -15.55
N GLY A 168 3.40 4.04 -16.18
CA GLY A 168 4.55 4.89 -16.50
C GLY A 168 5.51 5.08 -15.32
N TYR A 169 5.53 4.14 -14.37
CA TYR A 169 6.50 4.11 -13.30
C TYR A 169 7.62 3.12 -13.57
N ARG A 170 8.84 3.49 -13.21
CA ARG A 170 9.99 2.59 -13.18
C ARG A 170 10.12 1.97 -11.79
N VAL A 171 9.93 0.67 -11.70
CA VAL A 171 10.01 -0.07 -10.43
C VAL A 171 11.45 -0.15 -9.95
N GLU A 172 11.74 0.45 -8.79
CA GLU A 172 13.06 0.36 -8.14
C GLU A 172 13.22 -0.97 -7.41
N ARG A 173 12.24 -1.33 -6.57
CA ARG A 173 12.23 -2.57 -5.81
C ARG A 173 10.81 -3.02 -5.46
N ILE A 174 10.65 -4.30 -5.24
CA ILE A 174 9.46 -4.92 -4.64
C ILE A 174 9.95 -5.81 -3.51
N ASP A 175 9.79 -5.29 -2.30
CA ASP A 175 10.05 -6.02 -1.06
C ASP A 175 8.85 -6.91 -0.71
N CYS A 176 9.06 -7.92 0.13
CA CYS A 176 7.99 -8.80 0.60
C CYS A 176 7.92 -8.84 2.12
N THR A 177 6.75 -9.15 2.63
CA THR A 177 6.54 -9.50 4.03
C THR A 177 6.16 -10.96 4.13
N VAL A 178 6.77 -11.68 5.08
CA VAL A 178 6.46 -13.07 5.39
C VAL A 178 6.16 -13.13 6.89
N PRO A 179 4.91 -12.92 7.29
CA PRO A 179 4.55 -12.99 8.70
C PRO A 179 4.64 -14.44 9.17
N LEU A 180 5.51 -14.72 10.12
CA LEU A 180 5.52 -15.97 10.87
C LEU A 180 4.77 -15.78 12.20
N PRO A 181 4.13 -16.85 12.73
CA PRO A 181 3.50 -16.79 14.04
C PRO A 181 4.55 -16.53 15.14
N GLY A 182 4.24 -15.58 16.03
CA GLY A 182 5.10 -15.18 17.15
C GLY A 182 5.85 -13.86 16.90
N ASP A 183 6.22 -13.20 18.00
CA ASP A 183 6.93 -11.92 18.03
C ASP A 183 8.38 -12.16 18.51
N SER A 184 9.24 -12.64 17.62
CA SER A 184 10.66 -12.75 17.89
C SER A 184 11.51 -12.35 16.69
N ASP A 185 12.65 -11.69 16.95
CA ASP A 185 13.60 -11.28 15.91
C ASP A 185 14.12 -12.47 15.09
N LEU A 186 14.20 -13.67 15.72
CA LEU A 186 14.60 -14.90 15.05
C LEU A 186 13.58 -15.31 13.98
N LEU A 187 12.28 -15.29 14.31
CA LEU A 187 11.20 -15.60 13.37
C LEU A 187 11.15 -14.58 12.24
N ASP A 188 11.36 -13.30 12.55
CA ASP A 188 11.48 -12.25 11.54
C ASP A 188 12.69 -12.45 10.62
N GLY A 189 13.81 -12.94 11.15
CA GLY A 189 14.99 -13.34 10.40
C GLY A 189 14.69 -14.50 9.44
N ILE A 190 14.04 -15.54 9.93
CA ILE A 190 13.60 -16.69 9.13
C ILE A 190 12.60 -16.26 8.06
N GLY A 191 11.60 -15.44 8.41
CA GLY A 191 10.64 -14.92 7.44
C GLY A 191 11.30 -14.12 6.31
N ARG A 192 12.31 -13.30 6.63
CA ARG A 192 13.12 -12.58 5.62
C ARG A 192 13.88 -13.53 4.72
N LEU A 193 14.54 -14.55 5.28
CA LEU A 193 15.31 -15.54 4.51
C LEU A 193 14.38 -16.31 3.57
N VAL A 194 13.28 -16.87 4.08
CA VAL A 194 12.29 -17.62 3.29
C VAL A 194 11.69 -16.71 2.19
N GLY A 195 11.35 -15.48 2.53
CA GLY A 195 10.84 -14.49 1.56
C GLY A 195 11.86 -14.13 0.49
N SER A 196 13.16 -14.12 0.79
CA SER A 196 14.21 -13.81 -0.18
C SER A 196 14.44 -14.98 -1.18
N LEU A 197 14.29 -16.22 -0.74
CA LEU A 197 14.47 -17.40 -1.58
C LEU A 197 13.39 -17.53 -2.68
N ARG A 198 12.13 -17.35 -2.32
CA ARG A 198 10.99 -17.47 -3.24
C ARG A 198 9.92 -16.40 -2.93
N PRO A 199 10.18 -15.10 -3.23
CA PRO A 199 9.29 -14.01 -2.85
C PRO A 199 7.87 -14.17 -3.40
N SER A 200 7.71 -14.64 -4.65
CA SER A 200 6.39 -14.86 -5.25
C SER A 200 5.58 -15.98 -4.58
N LEU A 201 6.23 -16.89 -3.84
CA LEU A 201 5.57 -18.01 -3.18
C LEU A 201 5.26 -17.70 -1.71
N PHE A 202 6.21 -17.13 -0.99
CA PHE A 202 6.12 -16.99 0.46
C PHE A 202 5.67 -15.62 0.91
N ALA A 203 5.79 -14.58 0.06
CA ALA A 203 5.28 -13.27 0.43
C ALA A 203 3.78 -13.34 0.75
N TYR A 204 3.40 -12.75 1.87
CA TYR A 204 2.01 -12.48 2.21
C TYR A 204 1.54 -11.19 1.52
N GLN A 205 2.43 -10.19 1.49
CA GLN A 205 2.18 -8.87 0.96
C GLN A 205 3.45 -8.32 0.32
N PHE A 206 3.29 -7.55 -0.74
CA PHE A 206 4.37 -6.81 -1.38
C PHE A 206 4.39 -5.36 -0.90
N VAL A 207 5.59 -4.78 -0.86
CA VAL A 207 5.80 -3.34 -0.71
C VAL A 207 6.66 -2.90 -1.89
N ALA A 208 6.09 -2.11 -2.78
CA ALA A 208 6.77 -1.61 -3.97
C ALA A 208 7.20 -0.16 -3.79
N VAL A 209 8.38 0.15 -4.34
CA VAL A 209 8.87 1.52 -4.52
C VAL A 209 9.17 1.71 -5.99
N ALA A 210 8.61 2.75 -6.58
CA ALA A 210 8.78 3.07 -7.97
C ALA A 210 8.93 4.60 -8.15
N GLN A 211 9.60 5.01 -9.21
CA GLN A 211 9.76 6.41 -9.60
C GLN A 211 9.02 6.69 -10.90
N THR A 212 8.71 7.96 -11.14
CA THR A 212 8.24 8.38 -12.47
C THR A 212 9.31 8.04 -13.51
N GLY A 213 8.92 7.34 -14.57
CA GLY A 213 9.78 7.17 -15.75
C GLY A 213 10.14 8.55 -16.31
N SER A 214 11.39 8.73 -16.69
CA SER A 214 11.88 9.92 -17.40
C SER A 214 11.26 10.01 -18.79
#